data_e6f9c55fa61010d9d82125bd95ce57bd
#
_entry.id   e6f9c55fa61010d9d82125bd95ce57bd
#
_cell.length_a   1.000
_cell.length_b   1.000
_cell.length_c   1.000
_cell.angle_alpha   90.00
_cell.angle_beta   90.00
_cell.angle_gamma   90.00
#
_symmetry.space_group_name_H-M   'P 1'
#
loop_
_entity.id
_entity.type
_entity.pdbx_description
1 polymer ?
#
loop_
_entity_poly.entity_id
_entity_poly.type
_entity_poly.pdbx_seq_one_letter_code
_entity_poly.pdbx_strand_id
1 'polypeptide(L)'
;MWNDEFNGDVLDTKVWSKIWRGRSEWAVHMSSADTLYAFDDGSLVLRGMVNDFMPNDKAPFLTGGVWSKHKKSFGFGRLEVRAKFDVAQGFWPAIWMLPQTSQALDWPHGGEIDIMEHFRSNPTVNQTVHSHYTVNLRKRNRPSQVVYPKYNEGEYNTYALERFYDSLVFYVNGRKTLNYPRFRDGANGQFPFSQHDYFLILDAQLGYDRSPYIDTAKLPVELRIDYVRYYELDTKTDVIPEPMDYQQFTRKRYPFKKMVVNAEETFDDPDEYHIITRRGKAIVSGNLVWAQSTLSQLIGEDGKIANVDFYDQPACPYRGISLDRYSEKLTFTEIKRMLDVMSFYKLNYLQWSGKGKCSEEEVNSLREYASDLGIKMVDDIPNVADVGLFLLSNNAQFPLVNRVFSKMAIGQGGFLSLNEFGDEELEALMAFSERFWRGGSAGKVTNNEGLPDALSEAGSRLANFKEKIAVHRQRFHF
;
A
#
# COMPACT_ATOMS: atom_id res chain seq x y z
N MET A 1 -2.63 -11.02 4.90
CA MET A 1 -4.07 -11.34 5.06
C MET A 1 -4.45 -11.23 6.52
N TRP A 2 -5.57 -10.61 6.85
CA TRP A 2 -6.20 -10.60 8.17
C TRP A 2 -7.62 -11.16 8.07
N ASN A 3 -8.10 -11.82 9.13
CA ASN A 3 -9.45 -12.38 9.17
C ASN A 3 -9.99 -12.44 10.60
N ASP A 4 -11.33 -12.45 10.71
CA ASP A 4 -12.10 -12.88 11.85
C ASP A 4 -13.17 -13.86 11.35
N GLU A 5 -13.07 -15.09 11.81
CA GLU A 5 -13.96 -16.20 11.41
C GLU A 5 -15.08 -16.43 12.45
N PHE A 6 -15.17 -15.60 13.48
CA PHE A 6 -16.15 -15.64 14.57
C PHE A 6 -16.39 -17.03 15.21
N ASN A 7 -15.35 -17.89 15.18
CA ASN A 7 -15.38 -19.26 15.75
C ASN A 7 -15.32 -19.30 17.28
N GLY A 8 -15.18 -18.15 17.94
CA GLY A 8 -15.17 -18.03 19.39
C GLY A 8 -16.57 -17.80 19.97
N ASP A 9 -16.66 -17.75 21.29
CA ASP A 9 -17.90 -17.50 22.04
C ASP A 9 -18.06 -16.04 22.46
N VAL A 10 -17.05 -15.20 22.20
CA VAL A 10 -17.02 -13.81 22.62
C VAL A 10 -16.42 -12.92 21.52
N LEU A 11 -16.86 -11.67 21.49
CA LEU A 11 -16.36 -10.67 20.56
C LEU A 11 -14.88 -10.33 20.86
N ASP A 12 -14.02 -10.36 19.85
CA ASP A 12 -12.65 -9.86 20.01
C ASP A 12 -12.65 -8.34 20.22
N THR A 13 -12.51 -7.95 21.48
CA THR A 13 -12.53 -6.54 21.88
C THR A 13 -11.30 -5.74 21.44
N LYS A 14 -10.26 -6.38 20.91
CA LYS A 14 -9.12 -5.69 20.28
C LYS A 14 -9.48 -5.16 18.89
N VAL A 15 -10.46 -5.79 18.23
CA VAL A 15 -10.93 -5.44 16.89
C VAL A 15 -12.27 -4.73 16.92
N TRP A 16 -13.22 -5.24 17.71
CA TRP A 16 -14.60 -4.80 17.68
C TRP A 16 -15.04 -4.07 18.95
N SER A 17 -15.95 -3.15 18.77
CA SER A 17 -16.77 -2.56 19.85
C SER A 17 -18.23 -2.68 19.49
N LYS A 18 -19.09 -2.96 20.49
CA LYS A 18 -20.53 -2.82 20.35
C LYS A 18 -20.88 -1.36 20.12
N ILE A 19 -21.85 -1.09 19.23
CA ILE A 19 -22.26 0.27 18.88
C ILE A 19 -23.25 0.78 19.92
N TRP A 20 -23.04 2.00 20.37
CA TRP A 20 -23.91 2.71 21.27
C TRP A 20 -24.97 3.49 20.51
N ARG A 21 -26.12 3.71 21.16
CA ARG A 21 -27.18 4.54 20.61
C ARG A 21 -26.66 5.91 20.18
N GLY A 22 -26.99 6.30 18.96
CA GLY A 22 -26.63 7.57 18.36
C GLY A 22 -27.88 8.40 18.00
N ARG A 23 -27.62 9.57 17.41
CA ARG A 23 -28.68 10.46 16.92
C ARG A 23 -29.00 10.22 15.43
N SER A 24 -28.08 9.58 14.72
CA SER A 24 -28.27 9.22 13.32
C SER A 24 -29.34 8.15 13.18
N GLU A 25 -30.10 8.18 12.11
CA GLU A 25 -31.21 7.28 11.84
C GLU A 25 -30.83 5.80 12.02
N TRP A 26 -29.69 5.41 11.49
CA TRP A 26 -29.17 4.05 11.59
C TRP A 26 -28.80 3.63 13.04
N ALA A 27 -28.58 4.58 13.95
CA ALA A 27 -28.09 4.32 15.31
C ALA A 27 -29.13 4.56 16.41
N VAL A 28 -30.36 5.01 16.09
CA VAL A 28 -31.36 5.39 17.10
C VAL A 28 -31.83 4.23 17.97
N HIS A 29 -31.72 2.99 17.47
CA HIS A 29 -32.08 1.78 18.20
C HIS A 29 -30.89 0.95 18.67
N MET A 30 -29.65 1.40 18.40
CA MET A 30 -28.46 0.66 18.79
C MET A 30 -28.34 0.52 20.32
N SER A 31 -27.93 -0.69 20.75
CA SER A 31 -27.73 -0.99 22.15
C SER A 31 -26.61 -2.02 22.33
N SER A 32 -25.89 -1.92 23.43
CA SER A 32 -24.85 -2.87 23.82
C SER A 32 -25.37 -4.06 24.63
N ALA A 33 -26.69 -4.18 24.84
CA ALA A 33 -27.30 -5.27 25.60
C ALA A 33 -26.95 -6.65 25.03
N ASP A 34 -26.48 -7.55 25.87
CA ASP A 34 -25.93 -8.86 25.42
C ASP A 34 -26.96 -9.72 24.65
N THR A 35 -28.24 -9.60 24.96
CA THR A 35 -29.32 -10.28 24.24
C THR A 35 -29.33 -10.04 22.73
N LEU A 36 -28.78 -8.89 22.30
CA LEU A 36 -28.70 -8.50 20.88
C LEU A 36 -27.54 -9.16 20.13
N TYR A 37 -26.67 -9.86 20.85
CA TYR A 37 -25.44 -10.45 20.31
C TYR A 37 -25.36 -11.91 20.69
N ALA A 38 -25.01 -12.76 19.74
CA ALA A 38 -24.73 -14.16 19.99
C ALA A 38 -23.59 -14.66 19.10
N PHE A 39 -23.01 -15.79 19.49
CA PHE A 39 -22.14 -16.59 18.64
C PHE A 39 -22.85 -17.94 18.46
N ASP A 40 -23.19 -18.27 17.22
CA ASP A 40 -23.98 -19.46 16.93
C ASP A 40 -23.52 -20.04 15.59
N ASP A 41 -23.20 -21.33 15.61
CA ASP A 41 -22.71 -22.08 14.44
C ASP A 41 -21.56 -21.36 13.70
N GLY A 42 -20.54 -20.90 14.47
CA GLY A 42 -19.38 -20.20 13.91
C GLY A 42 -19.68 -18.83 13.30
N SER A 43 -20.78 -18.20 13.68
CA SER A 43 -21.18 -16.89 13.17
C SER A 43 -21.44 -15.90 14.30
N LEU A 44 -21.06 -14.64 14.11
CA LEU A 44 -21.55 -13.53 14.92
C LEU A 44 -23.00 -13.22 14.50
N VAL A 45 -23.91 -13.25 15.47
CA VAL A 45 -25.34 -12.94 15.28
C VAL A 45 -25.65 -11.58 15.88
N LEU A 46 -26.16 -10.65 15.06
CA LEU A 46 -26.65 -9.34 15.47
C LEU A 46 -28.17 -9.32 15.31
N ARG A 47 -28.89 -8.89 16.35
CA ARG A 47 -30.36 -8.97 16.40
C ARG A 47 -31.02 -7.61 16.39
N GLY A 48 -32.20 -7.54 15.75
CA GLY A 48 -33.19 -6.49 15.92
C GLY A 48 -34.42 -7.05 16.62
N MET A 49 -34.82 -6.44 17.75
CA MET A 49 -35.87 -6.99 18.65
C MET A 49 -36.80 -5.91 19.17
N VAL A 50 -38.00 -6.31 19.57
CA VAL A 50 -38.85 -5.51 20.46
C VAL A 50 -38.15 -5.36 21.81
N ASN A 51 -38.18 -4.19 22.40
CA ASN A 51 -37.62 -3.95 23.71
C ASN A 51 -38.59 -4.33 24.83
N ASP A 52 -38.63 -5.61 25.15
CA ASP A 52 -39.38 -6.14 26.32
C ASP A 52 -38.47 -6.62 27.45
N PHE A 53 -37.15 -6.51 27.29
CA PHE A 53 -36.10 -7.01 28.19
C PHE A 53 -35.24 -5.91 28.86
N MET A 54 -35.33 -4.65 28.42
CA MET A 54 -34.61 -3.51 28.99
C MET A 54 -35.59 -2.46 29.53
N PRO A 55 -36.21 -2.65 30.69
CA PRO A 55 -37.32 -1.82 31.17
C PRO A 55 -36.95 -0.34 31.44
N ASN A 56 -35.67 -0.06 31.66
CA ASN A 56 -35.16 1.29 31.85
C ASN A 56 -34.85 2.02 30.53
N ASP A 57 -34.86 1.32 29.41
CA ASP A 57 -34.67 1.93 28.09
C ASP A 57 -36.04 2.13 27.43
N LYS A 58 -36.36 3.39 27.13
CA LYS A 58 -37.68 3.76 26.57
C LYS A 58 -37.81 3.52 25.06
N ALA A 59 -36.74 3.10 24.37
CA ALA A 59 -36.82 2.81 22.95
C ALA A 59 -37.72 1.58 22.73
N PRO A 60 -38.65 1.59 21.77
CA PRO A 60 -39.58 0.46 21.52
C PRO A 60 -38.84 -0.73 20.90
N PHE A 61 -37.72 -0.49 20.23
CA PHE A 61 -36.88 -1.50 19.57
C PHE A 61 -35.44 -1.34 19.97
N LEU A 62 -34.70 -2.44 20.00
CA LEU A 62 -33.25 -2.44 20.20
C LEU A 62 -32.58 -3.29 19.12
N THR A 63 -31.38 -2.82 18.69
CA THR A 63 -30.62 -3.44 17.63
C THR A 63 -29.15 -3.62 18.01
N GLY A 64 -28.56 -4.74 17.60
CA GLY A 64 -27.15 -5.04 17.75
C GLY A 64 -26.34 -4.52 16.57
N GLY A 65 -25.16 -4.03 16.86
CA GLY A 65 -24.18 -3.65 15.86
C GLY A 65 -22.77 -3.62 16.44
N VAL A 66 -21.78 -3.89 15.59
CA VAL A 66 -20.35 -3.81 15.95
C VAL A 66 -19.60 -2.98 14.92
N TRP A 67 -18.56 -2.29 15.37
CA TRP A 67 -17.65 -1.57 14.50
C TRP A 67 -16.20 -1.78 14.92
N SER A 68 -15.30 -1.63 13.93
CA SER A 68 -13.86 -1.68 14.18
C SER A 68 -13.23 -0.30 14.40
N LYS A 69 -14.04 0.72 14.65
CA LYS A 69 -13.64 2.12 14.83
C LYS A 69 -12.58 2.28 15.94
N HIS A 70 -11.48 2.98 15.61
CA HIS A 70 -10.30 3.23 16.47
C HIS A 70 -9.55 1.98 16.94
N LYS A 71 -9.84 0.82 16.35
CA LYS A 71 -9.19 -0.46 16.68
C LYS A 71 -8.57 -1.11 15.45
N LYS A 72 -9.35 -1.30 14.39
CA LYS A 72 -8.90 -1.90 13.14
C LYS A 72 -9.41 -1.09 11.96
N SER A 73 -8.51 -0.61 11.14
CA SER A 73 -8.83 0.00 9.85
C SER A 73 -8.33 -0.88 8.70
N PHE A 74 -8.89 -0.65 7.53
CA PHE A 74 -8.61 -1.36 6.31
C PHE A 74 -8.13 -0.37 5.25
N GLY A 75 -6.94 -0.62 4.72
CA GLY A 75 -6.30 0.16 3.67
C GLY A 75 -6.75 -0.26 2.26
N PHE A 76 -5.87 -0.08 1.27
CA PHE A 76 -6.12 -0.60 -0.07
C PHE A 76 -6.05 -2.13 -0.08
N GLY A 77 -6.93 -2.75 -0.84
CA GLY A 77 -7.03 -4.20 -0.89
C GLY A 77 -8.45 -4.69 -1.07
N ARG A 78 -8.69 -5.94 -0.71
CA ARG A 78 -10.00 -6.59 -0.79
C ARG A 78 -10.52 -6.93 0.59
N LEU A 79 -11.67 -6.35 0.94
CA LEU A 79 -12.47 -6.75 2.11
C LEU A 79 -13.61 -7.64 1.63
N GLU A 80 -13.79 -8.79 2.28
CA GLU A 80 -14.87 -9.72 2.00
C GLU A 80 -15.57 -10.12 3.28
N VAL A 81 -16.89 -10.02 3.29
CA VAL A 81 -17.77 -10.42 4.39
C VAL A 81 -18.73 -11.49 3.87
N ARG A 82 -18.81 -12.62 4.55
CA ARG A 82 -19.81 -13.64 4.28
C ARG A 82 -20.91 -13.55 5.32
N ALA A 83 -22.12 -13.28 4.85
CA ALA A 83 -23.25 -13.02 5.75
C ALA A 83 -24.57 -13.54 5.19
N LYS A 84 -25.51 -13.77 6.12
CA LYS A 84 -26.90 -14.10 5.86
C LYS A 84 -27.79 -13.23 6.75
N PHE A 85 -28.95 -12.81 6.26
CA PHE A 85 -29.88 -12.00 7.03
C PHE A 85 -31.34 -12.40 6.76
N ASP A 86 -32.20 -12.09 7.73
CA ASP A 86 -33.64 -12.25 7.59
C ASP A 86 -34.26 -11.18 6.69
N VAL A 87 -35.40 -11.48 6.08
CA VAL A 87 -36.15 -10.52 5.26
C VAL A 87 -37.43 -10.15 5.98
N ALA A 88 -37.49 -8.90 6.45
CA ALA A 88 -38.68 -8.35 7.11
C ALA A 88 -38.87 -6.88 6.77
N GLN A 89 -40.12 -6.42 6.74
CA GLN A 89 -40.41 -5.01 6.57
C GLN A 89 -39.86 -4.20 7.77
N GLY A 90 -39.07 -3.18 7.48
CA GLY A 90 -38.43 -2.34 8.47
C GLY A 90 -37.08 -2.87 8.98
N PHE A 91 -36.67 -4.07 8.59
CA PHE A 91 -35.30 -4.55 8.84
C PHE A 91 -34.34 -3.96 7.82
N TRP A 92 -33.22 -3.43 8.32
CA TRP A 92 -32.18 -2.76 7.52
C TRP A 92 -30.79 -3.26 7.93
N PRO A 93 -30.42 -4.51 7.58
CA PRO A 93 -29.08 -5.01 7.81
C PRO A 93 -28.08 -4.30 6.89
N ALA A 94 -26.91 -3.98 7.42
CA ALA A 94 -25.86 -3.28 6.67
C ALA A 94 -24.45 -3.80 6.96
N ILE A 95 -23.62 -3.78 5.92
CA ILE A 95 -22.18 -3.99 5.91
C ILE A 95 -21.59 -2.78 5.20
N TRP A 96 -20.93 -1.88 5.94
CA TRP A 96 -20.54 -0.58 5.41
C TRP A 96 -19.29 -0.02 6.10
N MET A 97 -18.73 1.04 5.54
CA MET A 97 -17.46 1.59 6.01
C MET A 97 -17.48 3.12 6.06
N LEU A 98 -16.83 3.66 7.09
CA LEU A 98 -16.54 5.09 7.25
C LEU A 98 -15.04 5.35 7.44
N PRO A 99 -14.56 6.58 7.12
CA PRO A 99 -13.14 6.91 7.23
C PRO A 99 -12.66 6.86 8.68
N GLN A 100 -11.49 6.23 8.89
CA GLN A 100 -10.77 6.23 10.15
C GLN A 100 -9.90 7.48 10.22
N THR A 101 -10.30 8.44 11.03
CA THR A 101 -9.61 9.73 11.19
C THR A 101 -9.43 10.08 12.66
N SER A 102 -8.40 10.87 12.98
CA SER A 102 -8.17 11.40 14.33
C SER A 102 -9.13 12.53 14.68
N GLN A 103 -9.63 13.25 13.67
CA GLN A 103 -10.63 14.30 13.79
C GLN A 103 -11.91 13.89 13.05
N ALA A 104 -13.06 14.22 13.62
CA ALA A 104 -14.33 13.97 12.95
C ALA A 104 -14.42 14.77 11.64
N LEU A 105 -14.69 14.07 10.56
CA LEU A 105 -15.02 14.69 9.28
C LEU A 105 -16.54 14.86 9.18
N ASP A 106 -16.98 16.02 8.72
CA ASP A 106 -18.39 16.23 8.40
C ASP A 106 -18.81 15.32 7.26
N TRP A 107 -19.81 14.50 7.54
CA TRP A 107 -20.39 13.64 6.51
C TRP A 107 -21.00 14.46 5.37
N PRO A 108 -20.81 14.13 4.09
CA PRO A 108 -20.09 12.96 3.53
C PRO A 108 -18.69 13.28 2.99
N HIS A 109 -17.96 14.27 3.52
CA HIS A 109 -16.67 14.72 2.96
C HIS A 109 -15.59 13.62 2.98
N GLY A 110 -15.59 12.79 4.02
CA GLY A 110 -14.69 11.63 4.09
C GLY A 110 -15.14 10.43 3.26
N GLY A 111 -16.34 10.49 2.68
CA GLY A 111 -16.95 9.37 1.97
C GLY A 111 -17.57 8.32 2.88
N GLU A 112 -18.48 7.54 2.31
CA GLU A 112 -19.11 6.35 2.91
C GLU A 112 -19.21 5.27 1.84
N ILE A 113 -18.96 4.03 2.22
CA ILE A 113 -18.93 2.88 1.31
C ILE A 113 -19.88 1.82 1.85
N ASP A 114 -21.03 1.65 1.22
CA ASP A 114 -22.01 0.63 1.59
C ASP A 114 -21.79 -0.62 0.75
N ILE A 115 -21.12 -1.60 1.35
CA ILE A 115 -20.79 -2.87 0.67
C ILE A 115 -22.05 -3.70 0.48
N MET A 116 -22.97 -3.65 1.42
CA MET A 116 -24.27 -4.26 1.36
C MET A 116 -25.23 -3.55 2.31
N GLU A 117 -26.38 -3.17 1.79
CA GLU A 117 -27.55 -2.79 2.57
C GLU A 117 -28.77 -3.51 2.00
N HIS A 118 -29.71 -3.89 2.85
CA HIS A 118 -30.98 -4.44 2.41
C HIS A 118 -32.16 -3.68 2.99
N PHE A 119 -33.08 -3.28 2.13
CA PHE A 119 -34.27 -2.53 2.50
C PHE A 119 -35.53 -3.26 2.05
N ARG A 120 -36.49 -3.36 2.93
CA ARG A 120 -37.81 -3.95 2.63
C ARG A 120 -37.69 -5.43 2.24
N SER A 121 -38.63 -5.90 1.46
CA SER A 121 -38.64 -7.27 0.91
C SER A 121 -38.16 -7.29 -0.54
N ASN A 122 -37.07 -6.58 -0.82
CA ASN A 122 -36.53 -6.54 -2.19
C ASN A 122 -35.71 -7.80 -2.48
N PRO A 123 -35.72 -8.33 -3.70
CA PRO A 123 -34.89 -9.45 -4.10
C PRO A 123 -33.43 -9.02 -4.43
N THR A 124 -33.07 -7.82 -4.05
CA THR A 124 -31.74 -7.21 -4.31
C THR A 124 -31.21 -6.53 -3.07
N VAL A 125 -29.91 -6.46 -2.95
CA VAL A 125 -29.22 -5.59 -1.99
C VAL A 125 -28.81 -4.28 -2.68
N ASN A 126 -28.56 -3.26 -1.89
CA ASN A 126 -27.98 -2.01 -2.38
C ASN A 126 -26.47 -2.04 -2.14
N GLN A 127 -25.72 -1.58 -3.12
CA GLN A 127 -24.29 -1.22 -2.97
C GLN A 127 -24.15 0.23 -3.39
N THR A 128 -23.71 1.08 -2.45
CA THR A 128 -23.78 2.53 -2.61
C THR A 128 -22.46 3.19 -2.28
N VAL A 129 -22.21 4.32 -2.89
CA VAL A 129 -21.05 5.20 -2.57
C VAL A 129 -21.56 6.60 -2.30
N HIS A 130 -21.34 7.11 -1.09
CA HIS A 130 -21.65 8.47 -0.72
C HIS A 130 -20.39 9.34 -0.69
N SER A 131 -20.48 10.52 -1.30
CA SER A 131 -19.41 11.52 -1.32
C SER A 131 -19.98 12.93 -1.36
N HIS A 132 -19.17 13.94 -1.08
CA HIS A 132 -19.60 15.34 -1.21
C HIS A 132 -20.20 15.64 -2.59
N TYR A 133 -19.60 15.06 -3.65
CA TYR A 133 -20.04 15.21 -5.02
C TYR A 133 -21.48 14.72 -5.25
N THR A 134 -21.82 13.54 -4.71
CA THR A 134 -23.12 12.90 -4.97
C THR A 134 -24.20 13.38 -4.01
N VAL A 135 -23.87 13.62 -2.75
CA VAL A 135 -24.82 13.99 -1.68
C VAL A 135 -25.05 15.50 -1.65
N ASN A 136 -24.00 16.30 -1.37
CA ASN A 136 -24.15 17.74 -1.16
C ASN A 136 -24.33 18.49 -2.48
N LEU A 137 -23.50 18.18 -3.48
CA LEU A 137 -23.59 18.80 -4.78
C LEU A 137 -24.66 18.17 -5.68
N ARG A 138 -25.27 17.06 -5.28
CA ARG A 138 -26.32 16.31 -6.01
C ARG A 138 -25.95 16.01 -7.47
N LYS A 139 -24.65 15.82 -7.73
CA LYS A 139 -24.14 15.51 -9.07
C LYS A 139 -24.23 14.02 -9.34
N ARG A 140 -24.58 13.65 -10.56
CA ARG A 140 -24.63 12.24 -10.97
C ARG A 140 -23.23 11.75 -11.34
N ASN A 141 -22.85 10.62 -10.75
CA ASN A 141 -21.64 9.89 -11.12
C ASN A 141 -21.91 8.99 -12.35
N ARG A 142 -20.90 8.74 -13.17
CA ARG A 142 -20.93 7.78 -14.27
C ARG A 142 -19.66 6.94 -14.27
N PRO A 143 -19.76 5.62 -14.01
CA PRO A 143 -20.98 4.84 -13.73
C PRO A 143 -21.73 5.33 -12.47
N SER A 144 -22.96 4.87 -12.25
CA SER A 144 -23.79 5.26 -11.10
C SER A 144 -23.06 4.96 -9.79
N GLN A 145 -23.30 5.78 -8.76
CA GLN A 145 -22.82 5.53 -7.40
C GLN A 145 -23.61 4.45 -6.64
N VAL A 146 -24.68 3.91 -7.23
CA VAL A 146 -25.52 2.88 -6.62
C VAL A 146 -25.88 1.81 -7.64
N VAL A 147 -25.89 0.55 -7.19
CA VAL A 147 -26.39 -0.62 -7.94
C VAL A 147 -27.20 -1.52 -7.03
N TYR A 148 -28.06 -2.35 -7.65
CA TYR A 148 -29.00 -3.24 -6.96
C TYR A 148 -28.81 -4.69 -7.39
N PRO A 149 -27.70 -5.34 -6.99
CA PRO A 149 -27.42 -6.72 -7.38
C PRO A 149 -28.35 -7.70 -6.68
N LYS A 150 -28.65 -8.82 -7.38
CA LYS A 150 -29.33 -9.97 -6.79
C LYS A 150 -28.41 -10.72 -5.84
N TYR A 151 -29.00 -11.33 -4.83
CA TYR A 151 -28.36 -12.22 -3.87
C TYR A 151 -29.22 -13.50 -3.69
N ASN A 152 -28.72 -14.50 -2.99
CA ASN A 152 -29.46 -15.71 -2.66
C ASN A 152 -30.14 -15.54 -1.31
N GLU A 153 -31.47 -15.28 -1.31
CA GLU A 153 -32.24 -15.08 -0.10
C GLU A 153 -32.22 -16.36 0.78
N GLY A 154 -32.06 -16.17 2.09
CA GLY A 154 -32.01 -17.26 3.06
C GLY A 154 -30.69 -18.02 3.10
N GLU A 155 -29.74 -17.73 2.24
CA GLU A 155 -28.41 -18.35 2.18
C GLU A 155 -27.31 -17.36 2.58
N TYR A 156 -26.14 -17.90 2.97
CA TYR A 156 -24.95 -17.09 3.11
C TYR A 156 -24.46 -16.63 1.74
N ASN A 157 -24.27 -15.32 1.63
CA ASN A 157 -23.69 -14.69 0.44
C ASN A 157 -22.36 -14.02 0.80
N THR A 158 -21.46 -13.88 -0.16
CA THR A 158 -20.24 -13.08 -0.01
C THR A 158 -20.46 -11.69 -0.60
N TYR A 159 -20.17 -10.68 0.21
CA TYR A 159 -20.19 -9.27 -0.17
C TYR A 159 -18.78 -8.74 -0.07
N ALA A 160 -18.22 -8.22 -1.17
CA ALA A 160 -16.84 -7.80 -1.17
C ALA A 160 -16.63 -6.44 -1.84
N LEU A 161 -15.61 -5.75 -1.33
CA LEU A 161 -15.09 -4.49 -1.85
C LEU A 161 -13.61 -4.65 -2.15
N GLU A 162 -13.19 -4.30 -3.36
CA GLU A 162 -11.80 -3.99 -3.66
C GLU A 162 -11.63 -2.48 -3.69
N ARG A 163 -10.77 -1.95 -2.83
CA ARG A 163 -10.44 -0.53 -2.74
C ARG A 163 -9.05 -0.29 -3.29
N PHE A 164 -8.99 0.57 -4.29
CA PHE A 164 -7.76 1.05 -4.92
C PHE A 164 -7.67 2.57 -4.79
N TYR A 165 -6.52 3.12 -5.06
CA TYR A 165 -6.31 4.58 -5.06
C TYR A 165 -7.26 5.32 -6.02
N ASP A 166 -7.60 4.71 -7.14
CA ASP A 166 -8.40 5.32 -8.22
C ASP A 166 -9.76 4.66 -8.46
N SER A 167 -10.15 3.68 -7.66
CA SER A 167 -11.44 3.00 -7.87
C SER A 167 -11.89 2.18 -6.66
N LEU A 168 -13.21 2.02 -6.57
CA LEU A 168 -13.88 1.04 -5.72
C LEU A 168 -14.55 0.00 -6.61
N VAL A 169 -14.37 -1.29 -6.33
CA VAL A 169 -14.97 -2.37 -7.09
C VAL A 169 -15.73 -3.29 -6.16
N PHE A 170 -17.02 -3.44 -6.40
CA PHE A 170 -17.92 -4.20 -5.54
C PHE A 170 -18.26 -5.55 -6.16
N TYR A 171 -18.56 -6.53 -5.29
CA TYR A 171 -18.88 -7.89 -5.67
C TYR A 171 -19.99 -8.46 -4.79
N VAL A 172 -20.84 -9.32 -5.40
CA VAL A 172 -21.75 -10.23 -4.69
C VAL A 172 -21.49 -11.63 -5.21
N ASN A 173 -21.21 -12.58 -4.34
CA ASN A 173 -20.90 -13.99 -4.67
C ASN A 173 -19.82 -14.11 -5.76
N GLY A 174 -18.75 -13.34 -5.61
CA GLY A 174 -17.63 -13.31 -6.56
C GLY A 174 -17.91 -12.59 -7.89
N ARG A 175 -19.17 -12.24 -8.17
CA ARG A 175 -19.54 -11.51 -9.39
C ARG A 175 -19.39 -10.01 -9.18
N LYS A 176 -18.64 -9.35 -10.05
CA LYS A 176 -18.47 -7.90 -10.06
C LYS A 176 -19.82 -7.21 -10.36
N THR A 177 -20.18 -6.24 -9.54
CA THR A 177 -21.46 -5.54 -9.58
C THR A 177 -21.32 -4.05 -9.90
N LEU A 178 -20.35 -3.37 -9.25
CA LEU A 178 -20.08 -1.96 -9.46
C LEU A 178 -18.58 -1.74 -9.62
N ASN A 179 -18.21 -0.81 -10.48
CA ASN A 179 -16.90 -0.20 -10.54
C ASN A 179 -17.09 1.31 -10.47
N TYR A 180 -16.68 1.91 -9.35
CA TYR A 180 -16.77 3.35 -9.11
C TYR A 180 -15.38 3.97 -9.26
N PRO A 181 -15.04 4.60 -10.41
CA PRO A 181 -13.73 5.15 -10.66
C PRO A 181 -13.58 6.56 -10.08
N ARG A 182 -12.37 6.90 -9.70
CA ARG A 182 -11.94 8.28 -9.51
C ARG A 182 -11.89 8.95 -10.90
N PHE A 183 -12.50 10.10 -11.02
CA PHE A 183 -12.41 10.89 -12.23
C PHE A 183 -12.07 12.37 -11.90
N ARG A 184 -11.43 13.08 -12.82
CA ARG A 184 -10.97 14.46 -12.64
C ARG A 184 -10.24 14.64 -11.32
N ASP A 185 -9.35 13.72 -10.99
CA ASP A 185 -8.54 13.68 -9.75
C ASP A 185 -9.35 13.84 -8.45
N GLY A 186 -10.58 13.33 -8.46
CA GLY A 186 -11.51 13.43 -7.33
C GLY A 186 -12.09 14.82 -7.11
N ALA A 187 -12.05 15.69 -8.15
CA ALA A 187 -12.54 17.08 -8.08
C ALA A 187 -13.94 17.17 -7.46
N ASN A 188 -14.13 18.22 -6.65
CA ASN A 188 -15.35 18.46 -5.88
C ASN A 188 -15.72 17.34 -4.90
N GLY A 189 -14.72 16.65 -4.34
CA GLY A 189 -14.93 15.57 -3.38
C GLY A 189 -15.65 14.35 -3.98
N GLN A 190 -15.43 14.06 -5.28
CA GLN A 190 -16.01 12.90 -5.94
C GLN A 190 -15.42 11.59 -5.43
N PHE A 191 -14.13 11.56 -5.10
CA PHE A 191 -13.43 10.36 -4.68
C PHE A 191 -12.55 10.62 -3.45
N PRO A 192 -13.12 10.71 -2.24
CA PRO A 192 -12.33 10.89 -1.01
C PRO A 192 -11.67 9.57 -0.53
N PHE A 193 -11.93 8.46 -1.20
CA PHE A 193 -11.62 7.10 -0.76
C PHE A 193 -10.14 6.71 -0.83
N SER A 194 -9.27 7.60 -1.29
CA SER A 194 -7.82 7.43 -1.30
C SER A 194 -7.08 8.16 -0.18
N GLN A 195 -7.80 8.93 0.65
CA GLN A 195 -7.18 9.84 1.63
C GLN A 195 -7.03 9.22 3.03
N HIS A 196 -7.83 8.20 3.35
CA HIS A 196 -7.90 7.60 4.68
C HIS A 196 -8.09 6.09 4.57
N ASP A 197 -7.69 5.38 5.62
CA ASP A 197 -8.19 4.05 5.87
C ASP A 197 -9.64 4.11 6.36
N TYR A 198 -10.34 2.99 6.27
CA TYR A 198 -11.75 2.89 6.64
C TYR A 198 -11.95 1.85 7.72
N PHE A 199 -12.81 2.15 8.70
CA PHE A 199 -13.28 1.13 9.64
C PHE A 199 -14.59 0.50 9.15
N LEU A 200 -14.80 -0.76 9.51
CA LEU A 200 -15.97 -1.54 9.12
C LEU A 200 -17.06 -1.43 10.19
N ILE A 201 -18.30 -1.38 9.74
CA ILE A 201 -19.53 -1.38 10.54
C ILE A 201 -20.39 -2.53 10.05
N LEU A 202 -20.90 -3.33 11.00
CA LEU A 202 -21.80 -4.45 10.79
C LEU A 202 -22.97 -4.24 11.72
N ASP A 203 -24.19 -4.10 11.21
CA ASP A 203 -25.33 -3.81 12.07
C ASP A 203 -26.67 -4.32 11.54
N ALA A 204 -27.57 -4.57 12.52
CA ALA A 204 -28.91 -5.09 12.30
C ALA A 204 -29.94 -3.99 12.60
N GLN A 205 -29.97 -2.92 11.79
CA GLN A 205 -30.79 -1.74 11.98
C GLN A 205 -32.30 -2.04 11.83
N LEU A 206 -33.13 -1.25 12.52
CA LEU A 206 -34.59 -1.30 12.39
C LEU A 206 -35.15 0.10 12.12
N GLY A 207 -36.00 0.22 11.13
CA GLY A 207 -36.59 1.49 10.68
C GLY A 207 -35.64 2.27 9.80
N TYR A 208 -36.18 3.02 8.85
CA TYR A 208 -35.42 3.97 8.00
C TYR A 208 -36.37 5.02 7.42
N ASP A 209 -35.85 6.19 7.07
CA ASP A 209 -36.48 7.48 6.79
C ASP A 209 -37.80 7.46 6.05
N ARG A 210 -38.27 6.71 5.35
CA ARG A 210 -39.55 6.81 4.63
C ARG A 210 -40.44 5.60 4.79
N SER A 211 -40.07 4.72 5.66
CA SER A 211 -40.83 3.53 6.00
C SER A 211 -40.64 3.20 7.48
N PRO A 212 -41.24 4.00 8.36
CA PRO A 212 -41.14 3.79 9.81
C PRO A 212 -41.86 2.48 10.26
N TYR A 213 -42.56 1.82 9.36
CA TYR A 213 -43.26 0.58 9.69
C TYR A 213 -42.25 -0.56 9.87
N ILE A 214 -42.23 -1.10 11.06
CA ILE A 214 -41.51 -2.31 11.43
C ILE A 214 -42.51 -3.41 11.67
N ASP A 215 -42.40 -4.53 10.95
CA ASP A 215 -43.24 -5.71 11.12
C ASP A 215 -42.82 -6.44 12.40
N THR A 216 -43.48 -6.09 13.49
CA THR A 216 -43.18 -6.65 14.83
C THR A 216 -43.47 -8.15 14.91
N ALA A 217 -44.34 -8.71 14.04
CA ALA A 217 -44.60 -10.13 14.01
C ALA A 217 -43.43 -10.97 13.44
N LYS A 218 -42.50 -10.30 12.77
CA LYS A 218 -41.27 -10.92 12.25
C LYS A 218 -40.08 -10.82 13.19
N LEU A 219 -40.19 -10.07 14.32
CA LEU A 219 -39.11 -9.94 15.28
C LEU A 219 -39.02 -11.15 16.22
N PRO A 220 -37.84 -11.58 16.64
CA PRO A 220 -36.54 -11.00 16.30
C PRO A 220 -36.11 -11.28 14.86
N VAL A 221 -35.33 -10.36 14.29
CA VAL A 221 -34.62 -10.54 13.02
C VAL A 221 -33.13 -10.57 13.25
N GLU A 222 -32.40 -11.27 12.40
CA GLU A 222 -30.96 -11.52 12.58
C GLU A 222 -30.16 -11.15 11.31
N LEU A 223 -28.98 -10.54 11.54
CA LEU A 223 -27.87 -10.52 10.60
C LEU A 223 -26.77 -11.45 11.16
N ARG A 224 -26.45 -12.50 10.42
CA ARG A 224 -25.44 -13.50 10.77
C ARG A 224 -24.23 -13.32 9.91
N ILE A 225 -23.06 -13.11 10.52
CA ILE A 225 -21.78 -12.90 9.86
C ILE A 225 -20.91 -14.13 10.13
N ASP A 226 -20.58 -14.88 9.07
CA ASP A 226 -19.75 -16.08 9.13
C ASP A 226 -18.27 -15.68 9.23
N TYR A 227 -17.81 -14.73 8.39
CA TYR A 227 -16.47 -14.22 8.48
C TYR A 227 -16.34 -12.79 7.91
N VAL A 228 -15.25 -12.13 8.34
CA VAL A 228 -14.67 -10.96 7.72
C VAL A 228 -13.23 -11.28 7.33
N ARG A 229 -12.87 -11.13 6.06
CA ARG A 229 -11.52 -11.38 5.55
C ARG A 229 -11.00 -10.14 4.81
N TYR A 230 -9.77 -9.77 5.10
CA TYR A 230 -9.10 -8.67 4.43
C TYR A 230 -7.79 -9.13 3.80
N TYR A 231 -7.68 -8.86 2.52
CA TYR A 231 -6.51 -9.12 1.70
C TYR A 231 -5.93 -7.76 1.31
N GLU A 232 -4.88 -7.38 2.00
CA GLU A 232 -4.17 -6.14 1.71
C GLU A 232 -3.67 -6.14 0.26
N LEU A 233 -3.74 -4.99 -0.40
CA LEU A 233 -3.13 -4.85 -1.72
C LEU A 233 -1.62 -5.00 -1.54
N ASP A 234 -1.04 -5.92 -2.30
CA ASP A 234 0.40 -6.03 -2.37
C ASP A 234 0.94 -4.80 -3.10
N THR A 235 1.46 -3.86 -2.32
CA THR A 235 2.09 -2.64 -2.80
C THR A 235 3.61 -2.78 -2.84
N LYS A 236 4.15 -3.96 -2.55
CA LYS A 236 5.58 -4.21 -2.67
C LYS A 236 6.01 -4.03 -4.12
N THR A 237 7.11 -3.36 -4.27
CA THR A 237 7.77 -3.19 -5.57
C THR A 237 9.10 -3.93 -5.57
N ASP A 238 9.47 -4.50 -6.72
CA ASP A 238 10.79 -5.10 -6.90
C ASP A 238 11.88 -4.06 -7.21
N VAL A 239 11.55 -2.77 -7.25
CA VAL A 239 12.51 -1.70 -7.53
C VAL A 239 13.59 -1.64 -6.44
N ILE A 240 14.85 -1.56 -6.86
CA ILE A 240 16.03 -1.36 -6.03
C ILE A 240 16.71 -0.05 -6.48
N PRO A 241 16.98 0.89 -5.56
CA PRO A 241 16.52 0.94 -4.17
C PRO A 241 15.01 1.12 -4.06
N GLU A 242 14.46 0.63 -2.94
CA GLU A 242 13.03 0.77 -2.62
C GLU A 242 12.64 2.24 -2.54
N PRO A 243 11.52 2.66 -3.15
CA PRO A 243 11.08 4.05 -3.14
C PRO A 243 10.65 4.53 -1.76
N MET A 244 10.62 5.85 -1.59
CA MET A 244 10.10 6.49 -0.39
C MET A 244 8.58 6.29 -0.28
N ASP A 245 7.87 6.47 -1.38
CA ASP A 245 6.43 6.19 -1.49
C ASP A 245 6.11 5.48 -2.80
N TYR A 246 5.30 4.45 -2.72
CA TYR A 246 4.86 3.65 -3.86
C TYR A 246 3.42 3.22 -3.70
N GLN A 247 2.59 3.61 -4.65
CA GLN A 247 1.19 3.21 -4.69
C GLN A 247 0.86 2.60 -6.05
N GLN A 248 0.40 1.37 -6.05
CA GLN A 248 -0.12 0.73 -7.25
C GLN A 248 -1.64 0.87 -7.31
N PHE A 249 -2.16 1.48 -8.37
CA PHE A 249 -3.58 1.79 -8.48
C PHE A 249 -4.45 0.62 -8.90
N THR A 250 -3.92 -0.29 -9.72
CA THR A 250 -4.64 -1.46 -10.21
C THR A 250 -3.69 -2.64 -10.42
N ARG A 251 -4.21 -3.86 -10.39
CA ARG A 251 -3.44 -5.05 -10.81
C ARG A 251 -3.23 -5.13 -12.32
N LYS A 252 -3.97 -4.33 -13.09
CA LYS A 252 -3.88 -4.33 -14.55
C LYS A 252 -2.62 -3.63 -15.02
N ARG A 253 -1.87 -4.28 -15.90
CA ARG A 253 -0.70 -3.73 -16.57
C ARG A 253 -1.04 -3.34 -18.00
N TYR A 254 -0.40 -2.29 -18.51
CA TYR A 254 -0.64 -1.72 -19.83
C TYR A 254 0.66 -1.69 -20.62
N PRO A 255 0.64 -1.95 -21.95
CA PRO A 255 1.83 -1.75 -22.77
C PRO A 255 2.42 -0.35 -22.55
N PHE A 256 3.72 -0.29 -22.26
CA PHE A 256 4.41 0.99 -22.11
C PHE A 256 4.43 1.74 -23.46
N LYS A 257 4.07 3.01 -23.44
CA LYS A 257 3.92 3.81 -24.66
C LYS A 257 4.95 4.91 -24.76
N LYS A 258 5.12 5.69 -23.68
CA LYS A 258 6.04 6.83 -23.66
C LYS A 258 6.20 7.41 -22.27
N MET A 259 7.31 8.06 -22.06
CA MET A 259 7.58 8.98 -20.97
C MET A 259 7.29 10.43 -21.42
N VAL A 260 6.78 11.26 -20.54
CA VAL A 260 6.55 12.69 -20.74
C VAL A 260 7.08 13.42 -19.51
N VAL A 261 7.90 14.42 -19.72
CA VAL A 261 8.43 15.26 -18.64
C VAL A 261 7.39 16.31 -18.23
N ASN A 262 7.16 16.43 -16.93
CA ASN A 262 6.38 17.50 -16.33
C ASN A 262 7.36 18.49 -15.65
N ALA A 263 7.57 19.63 -16.26
CA ALA A 263 8.48 20.66 -15.76
C ALA A 263 7.82 21.64 -14.76
N GLU A 264 6.52 21.51 -14.51
CA GLU A 264 5.79 22.39 -13.58
C GLU A 264 5.98 21.99 -12.12
N GLU A 265 6.29 20.72 -11.87
CA GLU A 265 6.58 20.20 -10.53
C GLU A 265 8.08 20.32 -10.27
N THR A 266 8.46 21.01 -9.20
CA THR A 266 9.84 21.27 -8.81
C THR A 266 10.13 20.74 -7.40
N PHE A 267 11.38 20.37 -7.14
CA PHE A 267 11.82 19.76 -5.90
C PHE A 267 13.04 20.52 -5.35
N ASP A 268 13.21 20.47 -4.03
CA ASP A 268 14.33 21.10 -3.35
C ASP A 268 15.62 20.26 -3.47
N ASP A 269 15.50 18.92 -3.48
CA ASP A 269 16.62 18.01 -3.68
C ASP A 269 16.81 17.72 -5.18
N PRO A 270 18.02 17.91 -5.73
CA PRO A 270 18.29 17.65 -7.15
C PRO A 270 18.19 16.18 -7.55
N ASP A 271 18.23 15.26 -6.60
CA ASP A 271 18.09 13.81 -6.83
C ASP A 271 16.63 13.32 -6.68
N GLU A 272 15.72 14.18 -6.26
CA GLU A 272 14.30 13.89 -6.06
C GLU A 272 13.56 13.77 -7.38
N TYR A 273 12.58 12.85 -7.43
CA TYR A 273 11.75 12.66 -8.61
C TYR A 273 10.40 12.01 -8.28
N HIS A 274 9.44 12.21 -9.20
CA HIS A 274 8.10 11.68 -9.12
C HIS A 274 7.70 11.04 -10.45
N ILE A 275 7.07 9.85 -10.41
CA ILE A 275 6.60 9.12 -11.58
C ILE A 275 5.13 8.77 -11.38
N ILE A 276 4.28 9.27 -12.25
CA ILE A 276 2.87 8.85 -12.32
C ILE A 276 2.65 8.09 -13.63
N THR A 277 2.20 6.85 -13.53
CA THR A 277 1.86 6.07 -14.73
C THR A 277 0.36 5.87 -14.89
N ARG A 278 -0.14 6.06 -16.09
CA ARG A 278 -1.55 5.87 -16.45
C ARG A 278 -1.66 5.25 -17.84
N ARG A 279 -2.23 4.06 -17.91
CA ARG A 279 -2.50 3.33 -19.17
C ARG A 279 -1.29 3.25 -20.10
N GLY A 280 -0.11 3.03 -19.55
CA GLY A 280 1.16 2.89 -20.26
C GLY A 280 1.87 4.22 -20.60
N LYS A 281 1.33 5.37 -20.21
CA LYS A 281 2.02 6.66 -20.26
C LYS A 281 2.64 6.94 -18.90
N ALA A 282 3.91 7.28 -18.83
CA ALA A 282 4.57 7.79 -17.64
C ALA A 282 4.70 9.31 -17.72
N ILE A 283 4.34 10.01 -16.65
CA ILE A 283 4.60 11.44 -16.43
C ILE A 283 5.69 11.49 -15.37
N VAL A 284 6.76 12.19 -15.64
CA VAL A 284 7.96 12.25 -14.80
C VAL A 284 8.29 13.69 -14.48
N SER A 285 8.55 13.96 -13.19
CA SER A 285 9.02 15.25 -12.66
C SER A 285 10.32 15.04 -11.89
N GLY A 286 11.17 16.08 -11.81
CA GLY A 286 12.44 16.04 -11.05
C GLY A 286 13.58 15.37 -11.82
N ASN A 287 14.40 14.58 -11.12
CA ASN A 287 15.59 13.95 -11.68
C ASN A 287 15.26 12.88 -12.72
N LEU A 288 15.51 13.19 -13.99
CA LEU A 288 15.14 12.32 -15.12
C LEU A 288 16.00 11.05 -15.18
N VAL A 289 17.26 11.10 -14.75
CA VAL A 289 18.17 9.94 -14.77
C VAL A 289 17.67 8.87 -13.81
N TRP A 290 17.39 9.25 -12.57
CA TRP A 290 16.88 8.31 -11.56
C TRP A 290 15.46 7.83 -11.87
N ALA A 291 14.63 8.71 -12.44
CA ALA A 291 13.32 8.32 -12.90
C ALA A 291 13.35 7.31 -14.05
N GLN A 292 14.26 7.46 -15.02
CA GLN A 292 14.44 6.49 -16.11
C GLN A 292 14.92 5.13 -15.59
N SER A 293 15.87 5.14 -14.65
CA SER A 293 16.31 3.92 -13.97
C SER A 293 15.13 3.18 -13.33
N THR A 294 14.32 3.89 -12.57
CA THR A 294 13.12 3.34 -11.94
C THR A 294 12.10 2.84 -12.96
N LEU A 295 11.84 3.58 -14.03
CA LEU A 295 10.93 3.15 -15.10
C LEU A 295 11.42 1.85 -15.77
N SER A 296 12.72 1.71 -15.99
CA SER A 296 13.32 0.49 -16.55
C SER A 296 13.07 -0.73 -15.66
N GLN A 297 13.05 -0.53 -14.35
CA GLN A 297 12.73 -1.58 -13.38
C GLN A 297 11.21 -1.86 -13.28
N LEU A 298 10.34 -0.85 -13.42
CA LEU A 298 8.87 -0.99 -13.36
C LEU A 298 8.27 -1.62 -14.63
N ILE A 299 8.90 -1.42 -15.79
CA ILE A 299 8.46 -2.03 -17.04
C ILE A 299 8.84 -3.51 -16.99
N GLY A 300 7.86 -4.41 -17.07
CA GLY A 300 8.12 -5.86 -17.08
C GLY A 300 8.75 -6.33 -18.38
N GLU A 301 9.24 -7.57 -18.40
CA GLU A 301 9.75 -8.25 -19.60
C GLU A 301 8.71 -8.33 -20.72
N ASP A 302 7.43 -8.32 -20.37
CA ASP A 302 6.30 -8.25 -21.30
C ASP A 302 6.08 -6.86 -21.89
N GLY A 303 6.95 -5.89 -21.61
CA GLY A 303 6.86 -4.49 -22.05
C GLY A 303 5.68 -3.72 -21.45
N LYS A 304 5.09 -4.22 -20.36
CA LYS A 304 3.95 -3.57 -19.70
C LYS A 304 4.34 -2.96 -18.37
N ILE A 305 3.60 -1.91 -17.99
CA ILE A 305 3.73 -1.22 -16.71
C ILE A 305 2.37 -1.13 -16.02
N ALA A 306 2.36 -1.23 -14.68
CA ALA A 306 1.17 -0.98 -13.87
C ALA A 306 0.86 0.53 -13.84
N ASN A 307 -0.36 0.89 -13.45
CA ASN A 307 -0.64 2.27 -13.05
C ASN A 307 -0.11 2.48 -11.63
N VAL A 308 0.88 3.33 -11.48
CA VAL A 308 1.53 3.63 -10.20
C VAL A 308 1.64 5.13 -9.96
N ASP A 309 1.76 5.48 -8.70
CA ASP A 309 2.27 6.73 -8.18
C ASP A 309 3.56 6.38 -7.42
N PHE A 310 4.67 6.97 -7.79
CA PHE A 310 5.99 6.59 -7.33
C PHE A 310 6.79 7.86 -7.04
N TYR A 311 6.96 8.15 -5.77
CA TYR A 311 7.73 9.30 -5.31
C TYR A 311 8.99 8.80 -4.59
N ASP A 312 10.11 9.46 -4.86
CA ASP A 312 11.38 9.03 -4.32
C ASP A 312 12.42 10.16 -4.18
N GLN A 313 13.19 10.07 -3.10
CA GLN A 313 14.35 10.91 -2.84
C GLN A 313 15.39 10.12 -2.04
N PRO A 314 16.69 10.39 -2.21
CA PRO A 314 17.73 9.71 -1.44
C PRO A 314 17.83 10.24 -0.01
N ALA A 315 18.05 9.33 0.94
CA ALA A 315 18.35 9.70 2.33
C ALA A 315 19.77 10.27 2.49
N CYS A 316 20.68 9.91 1.57
CA CYS A 316 22.09 10.34 1.62
C CYS A 316 22.53 10.94 0.29
N PRO A 317 23.13 12.15 0.30
CA PRO A 317 23.59 12.81 -0.92
C PRO A 317 24.84 12.16 -1.53
N TYR A 318 25.63 11.43 -0.75
CA TYR A 318 26.85 10.75 -1.21
C TYR A 318 26.65 9.23 -1.22
N ARG A 319 26.59 8.65 -2.41
CA ARG A 319 26.35 7.22 -2.64
C ARG A 319 27.35 6.75 -3.70
N GLY A 320 28.53 6.31 -3.26
CA GLY A 320 29.65 6.12 -4.17
C GLY A 320 30.31 4.74 -4.13
N ILE A 321 31.07 4.47 -5.17
CA ILE A 321 32.02 3.38 -5.24
C ILE A 321 33.43 3.94 -5.23
N SER A 322 34.36 3.28 -4.52
CA SER A 322 35.79 3.56 -4.55
C SER A 322 36.54 2.42 -5.22
N LEU A 323 37.31 2.74 -6.24
CA LEU A 323 38.08 1.78 -7.03
C LEU A 323 39.58 1.85 -6.73
N ASP A 324 40.04 2.62 -5.77
CA ASP A 324 41.49 2.84 -5.53
C ASP A 324 42.31 1.57 -5.41
N ARG A 325 41.75 0.51 -4.86
CA ARG A 325 42.43 -0.78 -4.69
C ARG A 325 42.40 -1.67 -5.93
N TYR A 326 41.53 -1.34 -6.90
CA TYR A 326 41.28 -2.16 -8.08
C TYR A 326 41.59 -1.43 -9.39
N SER A 327 41.93 -0.15 -9.31
CA SER A 327 42.02 0.78 -10.44
C SER A 327 43.00 0.35 -11.55
N GLU A 328 44.12 -0.30 -11.19
CA GLU A 328 45.15 -0.66 -12.16
C GLU A 328 44.77 -1.79 -13.13
N LYS A 329 43.70 -2.54 -12.86
CA LYS A 329 43.31 -3.72 -13.62
C LYS A 329 42.17 -3.47 -14.61
N LEU A 330 41.38 -2.40 -14.40
CA LEU A 330 40.14 -2.14 -15.13
C LEU A 330 40.40 -1.61 -16.55
N THR A 331 39.61 -2.13 -17.48
CA THR A 331 39.52 -1.67 -18.85
C THR A 331 38.40 -0.64 -19.02
N PHE A 332 38.44 0.11 -20.12
CA PHE A 332 37.36 1.03 -20.52
C PHE A 332 35.96 0.40 -20.46
N THR A 333 35.82 -0.81 -21.04
CA THR A 333 34.52 -1.52 -21.10
C THR A 333 34.03 -1.92 -19.71
N GLU A 334 34.91 -2.36 -18.82
CA GLU A 334 34.54 -2.73 -17.44
C GLU A 334 34.07 -1.53 -16.64
N ILE A 335 34.77 -0.39 -16.77
CA ILE A 335 34.37 0.84 -16.07
C ILE A 335 33.03 1.35 -16.63
N LYS A 336 32.87 1.34 -17.95
CA LYS A 336 31.62 1.75 -18.57
C LYS A 336 30.43 0.90 -18.10
N ARG A 337 30.60 -0.44 -18.07
CA ARG A 337 29.59 -1.35 -17.51
C ARG A 337 29.28 -1.04 -16.03
N MET A 338 30.30 -0.74 -15.23
CA MET A 338 30.12 -0.36 -13.83
C MET A 338 29.32 0.92 -13.70
N LEU A 339 29.57 1.94 -14.53
CA LEU A 339 28.79 3.18 -14.56
C LEU A 339 27.32 2.91 -14.92
N ASP A 340 27.05 2.03 -15.87
CA ASP A 340 25.68 1.63 -16.21
C ASP A 340 24.95 1.02 -14.99
N VAL A 341 25.60 0.10 -14.29
CA VAL A 341 25.08 -0.55 -13.09
C VAL A 341 24.91 0.45 -11.96
N MET A 342 25.87 1.35 -11.75
CA MET A 342 25.76 2.41 -10.76
C MET A 342 24.57 3.32 -10.99
N SER A 343 24.36 3.76 -12.22
CA SER A 343 23.21 4.59 -12.60
C SER A 343 21.88 3.83 -12.42
N PHE A 344 21.84 2.58 -12.84
CA PHE A 344 20.65 1.72 -12.69
C PHE A 344 20.24 1.55 -11.22
N TYR A 345 21.19 1.49 -10.29
CA TYR A 345 20.95 1.42 -8.85
C TYR A 345 21.16 2.77 -8.12
N LYS A 346 21.11 3.89 -8.84
CA LYS A 346 21.10 5.27 -8.32
C LYS A 346 22.29 5.64 -7.44
N LEU A 347 23.47 5.11 -7.75
CA LEU A 347 24.74 5.57 -7.17
C LEU A 347 25.27 6.74 -7.97
N ASN A 348 25.76 7.80 -7.28
CA ASN A 348 26.06 9.09 -7.90
C ASN A 348 27.53 9.51 -7.82
N TYR A 349 28.43 8.71 -7.22
CA TYR A 349 29.85 9.01 -7.15
C TYR A 349 30.71 7.80 -7.49
N LEU A 350 31.70 7.98 -8.37
CA LEU A 350 32.76 7.02 -8.62
C LEU A 350 34.12 7.67 -8.24
N GLN A 351 34.75 7.21 -7.15
CA GLN A 351 36.08 7.60 -6.80
C GLN A 351 37.07 6.69 -7.52
N TRP A 352 37.91 7.30 -8.36
CA TRP A 352 38.89 6.64 -9.17
C TRP A 352 40.05 7.59 -9.49
N SER A 353 41.16 7.48 -8.74
CA SER A 353 42.37 8.29 -8.90
C SER A 353 43.32 7.76 -10.00
N GLY A 354 43.09 6.55 -10.48
CA GLY A 354 43.92 5.88 -11.48
C GLY A 354 43.46 6.09 -12.91
N LYS A 355 44.26 5.62 -13.84
CA LYS A 355 43.90 5.52 -15.27
C LYS A 355 43.51 4.10 -15.66
N GLY A 356 43.73 3.11 -14.81
CA GLY A 356 43.60 1.71 -15.17
C GLY A 356 44.40 1.36 -16.42
N LYS A 357 43.77 0.63 -17.33
CA LYS A 357 44.30 0.31 -18.67
C LYS A 357 43.81 1.28 -19.74
N CYS A 358 43.24 2.42 -19.36
CA CYS A 358 42.62 3.38 -20.27
C CYS A 358 43.60 4.44 -20.74
N SER A 359 43.46 4.89 -21.98
CA SER A 359 44.12 6.12 -22.48
C SER A 359 43.50 7.37 -21.85
N GLU A 360 44.14 8.53 -22.00
CA GLU A 360 43.57 9.81 -21.53
C GLU A 360 42.26 10.16 -22.23
N GLU A 361 42.15 9.86 -23.52
CA GLU A 361 40.91 10.08 -24.30
C GLU A 361 39.76 9.20 -23.77
N GLU A 362 40.07 7.94 -23.45
CA GLU A 362 39.07 7.01 -22.87
C GLU A 362 38.63 7.47 -21.48
N VAL A 363 39.56 7.97 -20.64
CA VAL A 363 39.19 8.51 -19.31
C VAL A 363 38.29 9.73 -19.44
N ASN A 364 38.57 10.64 -20.38
CA ASN A 364 37.74 11.81 -20.63
C ASN A 364 36.33 11.39 -21.14
N SER A 365 36.29 10.43 -22.07
CA SER A 365 35.01 9.87 -22.55
C SER A 365 34.21 9.20 -21.44
N LEU A 366 34.85 8.52 -20.48
CA LEU A 366 34.20 7.93 -19.31
C LEU A 366 33.65 9.02 -18.37
N ARG A 367 34.37 10.13 -18.17
CA ARG A 367 33.89 11.26 -17.35
C ARG A 367 32.64 11.91 -17.95
N GLU A 368 32.61 12.13 -19.27
CA GLU A 368 31.44 12.65 -19.97
C GLU A 368 30.26 11.65 -19.86
N TYR A 369 30.52 10.37 -20.14
CA TYR A 369 29.53 9.33 -20.03
C TYR A 369 28.95 9.19 -18.61
N ALA A 370 29.79 9.24 -17.59
CA ALA A 370 29.36 9.22 -16.18
C ALA A 370 28.47 10.41 -15.86
N SER A 371 28.81 11.62 -16.35
CA SER A 371 28.00 12.83 -16.18
C SER A 371 26.61 12.69 -16.75
N ASP A 372 26.48 12.12 -17.95
CA ASP A 372 25.18 11.84 -18.60
C ASP A 372 24.32 10.84 -17.77
N LEU A 373 24.99 9.96 -17.04
CA LEU A 373 24.38 8.97 -16.13
C LEU A 373 24.12 9.53 -14.72
N GLY A 374 24.33 10.81 -14.46
CA GLY A 374 24.19 11.42 -13.14
C GLY A 374 25.27 11.04 -12.13
N ILE A 375 26.42 10.53 -12.61
CA ILE A 375 27.52 10.08 -11.76
C ILE A 375 28.69 11.06 -11.84
N LYS A 376 29.19 11.47 -10.67
CA LYS A 376 30.41 12.27 -10.54
C LYS A 376 31.62 11.35 -10.39
N MET A 377 32.53 11.40 -11.34
CA MET A 377 33.87 10.80 -11.18
C MET A 377 34.79 11.76 -10.45
N VAL A 378 35.38 11.31 -9.35
CA VAL A 378 36.26 12.10 -8.46
C VAL A 378 37.55 11.35 -8.22
N ASP A 379 38.66 12.12 -8.06
CA ASP A 379 39.97 11.53 -7.77
C ASP A 379 40.06 11.13 -6.28
N ASP A 380 39.48 11.94 -5.39
CA ASP A 380 39.43 11.68 -3.95
C ASP A 380 38.01 11.67 -3.41
N ILE A 381 37.78 10.89 -2.35
CA ILE A 381 36.53 10.91 -1.61
C ILE A 381 36.31 12.31 -1.04
N PRO A 382 35.14 12.94 -1.25
CA PRO A 382 34.86 14.27 -0.71
C PRO A 382 35.10 14.33 0.80
N ASN A 383 35.89 15.30 1.24
CA ASN A 383 36.15 15.55 2.66
C ASN A 383 34.95 16.27 3.29
N VAL A 384 33.90 15.54 3.52
CA VAL A 384 32.66 16.01 4.16
C VAL A 384 32.47 15.23 5.46
N ALA A 385 32.02 15.89 6.50
CA ALA A 385 31.73 15.23 7.77
C ALA A 385 30.70 14.10 7.56
N ASP A 386 30.93 12.98 8.22
CA ASP A 386 30.04 11.78 8.16
C ASP A 386 29.94 11.09 6.79
N VAL A 387 30.89 11.35 5.86
CA VAL A 387 31.07 10.51 4.67
C VAL A 387 32.17 9.50 4.94
N GLY A 388 31.87 8.22 4.86
CA GLY A 388 32.76 7.12 5.20
C GLY A 388 33.18 6.28 3.99
N LEU A 389 34.39 5.68 4.08
CA LEU A 389 34.84 4.62 3.19
C LEU A 389 34.52 3.25 3.82
N PHE A 390 33.69 2.45 3.18
CA PHE A 390 33.32 1.11 3.62
C PHE A 390 34.14 0.06 2.89
N LEU A 391 35.08 -0.54 3.62
CA LEU A 391 35.94 -1.58 3.07
C LEU A 391 35.22 -2.93 3.15
N LEU A 392 34.93 -3.51 2.02
CA LEU A 392 34.55 -4.91 1.90
C LEU A 392 35.85 -5.75 1.82
N SER A 393 36.44 -6.05 2.97
CA SER A 393 37.58 -6.97 3.01
C SER A 393 37.05 -8.40 2.79
N ASN A 394 37.78 -9.20 1.99
CA ASN A 394 37.51 -10.63 1.71
C ASN A 394 37.66 -11.54 2.94
N ASN A 395 37.43 -11.07 4.14
CA ASN A 395 37.38 -11.91 5.32
C ASN A 395 36.02 -12.62 5.34
N ALA A 396 36.01 -13.82 4.78
CA ALA A 396 34.89 -14.67 4.41
C ALA A 396 33.99 -15.19 5.56
N GLN A 397 33.84 -14.42 6.64
CA GLN A 397 33.01 -14.85 7.75
C GLN A 397 31.50 -14.69 7.48
N PHE A 398 31.11 -13.72 6.62
CA PHE A 398 29.70 -13.46 6.31
C PHE A 398 29.54 -12.95 4.87
N PRO A 399 28.40 -13.28 4.19
CA PRO A 399 28.08 -12.73 2.88
C PRO A 399 28.11 -11.19 2.87
N LEU A 400 28.58 -10.59 1.78
CA LEU A 400 28.74 -9.14 1.66
C LEU A 400 27.43 -8.39 1.91
N VAL A 401 26.31 -8.88 1.36
CA VAL A 401 24.96 -8.32 1.56
C VAL A 401 24.60 -8.22 3.04
N ASN A 402 24.84 -9.27 3.82
CA ASN A 402 24.53 -9.27 5.25
C ASN A 402 25.34 -8.20 6.01
N ARG A 403 26.59 -7.99 5.60
CA ARG A 403 27.48 -6.99 6.20
C ARG A 403 27.03 -5.56 5.92
N VAL A 404 26.54 -5.30 4.72
CA VAL A 404 25.98 -3.98 4.36
C VAL A 404 24.81 -3.62 5.28
N PHE A 405 23.91 -4.56 5.55
CA PHE A 405 22.75 -4.30 6.42
C PHE A 405 23.08 -4.28 7.91
N SER A 406 24.11 -4.99 8.37
CA SER A 406 24.39 -5.15 9.81
C SER A 406 25.47 -4.23 10.36
N LYS A 407 26.37 -3.70 9.53
CA LYS A 407 27.58 -2.99 10.01
C LYS A 407 27.74 -1.55 9.51
N MET A 408 27.00 -1.14 8.49
CA MET A 408 27.16 0.20 7.95
C MET A 408 26.32 1.22 8.71
N ALA A 409 26.99 2.20 9.33
CA ALA A 409 26.33 3.42 9.80
C ALA A 409 26.07 4.36 8.61
N ILE A 410 24.92 4.99 8.60
CA ILE A 410 24.51 5.94 7.56
C ILE A 410 24.64 7.34 8.13
N GLY A 411 25.63 8.10 7.65
CA GLY A 411 25.78 9.53 7.93
C GLY A 411 25.29 10.35 6.74
N GLN A 412 26.11 11.25 6.23
CA GLN A 412 25.85 12.00 4.99
C GLN A 412 25.96 11.13 3.73
N GLY A 413 26.45 9.89 3.88
CA GLY A 413 26.68 8.96 2.81
C GLY A 413 27.97 8.17 2.93
N GLY A 414 28.37 7.49 1.88
CA GLY A 414 29.60 6.73 1.89
C GLY A 414 30.02 6.17 0.53
N PHE A 415 31.19 5.57 0.55
CA PHE A 415 31.79 4.91 -0.60
C PHE A 415 32.04 3.43 -0.28
N LEU A 416 31.58 2.55 -1.16
CA LEU A 416 31.84 1.13 -1.11
C LEU A 416 33.15 0.84 -1.84
N SER A 417 34.17 0.33 -1.14
CA SER A 417 35.42 -0.08 -1.78
C SER A 417 35.28 -1.48 -2.36
N LEU A 418 35.47 -1.62 -3.66
CA LEU A 418 35.44 -2.89 -4.36
C LEU A 418 36.88 -3.35 -4.67
N ASN A 419 37.13 -4.67 -4.54
CA ASN A 419 38.38 -5.32 -4.94
C ASN A 419 38.28 -6.02 -6.29
N GLU A 420 37.08 -6.33 -6.72
CA GLU A 420 36.70 -6.98 -8.00
C GLU A 420 35.25 -6.62 -8.32
N PHE A 421 34.78 -7.02 -9.50
CA PHE A 421 33.41 -6.78 -9.93
C PHE A 421 32.79 -8.05 -10.49
N GLY A 422 32.32 -8.90 -9.60
CA GLY A 422 31.60 -10.13 -9.86
C GLY A 422 30.17 -10.09 -9.29
N ASP A 423 29.52 -11.24 -9.25
CA ASP A 423 28.11 -11.37 -8.81
C ASP A 423 27.93 -10.97 -7.34
N GLU A 424 28.88 -11.31 -6.47
CA GLU A 424 28.79 -10.97 -5.03
C GLU A 424 28.98 -9.47 -4.80
N GLU A 425 29.87 -8.81 -5.54
CA GLU A 425 30.08 -7.36 -5.50
C GLU A 425 28.86 -6.63 -6.07
N LEU A 426 28.24 -7.15 -7.12
CA LEU A 426 27.00 -6.60 -7.67
C LEU A 426 25.87 -6.63 -6.64
N GLU A 427 25.68 -7.73 -5.92
CA GLU A 427 24.71 -7.79 -4.83
C GLU A 427 25.03 -6.83 -3.68
N ALA A 428 26.31 -6.69 -3.33
CA ALA A 428 26.76 -5.75 -2.33
C ALA A 428 26.49 -4.30 -2.77
N LEU A 429 26.67 -3.98 -4.06
CA LEU A 429 26.35 -2.69 -4.64
C LEU A 429 24.85 -2.40 -4.58
N MET A 430 24.00 -3.34 -4.93
CA MET A 430 22.57 -3.22 -4.81
C MET A 430 22.15 -2.98 -3.34
N ALA A 431 22.72 -3.74 -2.41
CA ALA A 431 22.47 -3.60 -0.97
C ALA A 431 22.96 -2.25 -0.43
N PHE A 432 24.10 -1.79 -0.90
CA PHE A 432 24.63 -0.48 -0.55
C PHE A 432 23.72 0.63 -1.07
N SER A 433 23.28 0.57 -2.32
CA SER A 433 22.31 1.49 -2.90
C SER A 433 21.03 1.54 -2.07
N GLU A 434 20.41 0.38 -1.78
CA GLU A 434 19.21 0.27 -0.94
C GLU A 434 19.38 0.97 0.41
N ARG A 435 20.52 0.76 1.07
CA ARG A 435 20.79 1.33 2.38
C ARG A 435 20.99 2.86 2.33
N PHE A 436 21.74 3.36 1.37
CA PHE A 436 22.08 4.78 1.28
C PHE A 436 21.03 5.62 0.56
N TRP A 437 20.16 4.98 -0.18
CA TRP A 437 18.99 5.65 -0.73
C TRP A 437 17.86 5.78 0.30
N ARG A 438 17.56 4.73 1.03
CA ARG A 438 16.43 4.69 1.99
C ARG A 438 16.78 5.16 3.40
N GLY A 439 18.04 5.20 3.76
CA GLY A 439 18.45 5.49 5.13
C GLY A 439 18.19 4.33 6.11
N GLY A 440 18.03 4.64 7.38
CA GLY A 440 17.75 3.69 8.46
C GLY A 440 18.97 3.22 9.25
N SER A 441 18.77 2.63 10.42
CA SER A 441 19.82 2.20 11.34
C SER A 441 20.46 0.87 10.93
N ALA A 442 21.75 0.69 11.27
CA ALA A 442 22.39 -0.62 11.19
C ALA A 442 21.83 -1.54 12.28
N GLY A 443 21.52 -2.80 11.93
CA GLY A 443 21.09 -3.80 12.89
C GLY A 443 22.27 -4.39 13.68
N LYS A 444 22.01 -4.79 14.93
CA LYS A 444 23.00 -5.58 15.69
C LYS A 444 23.07 -6.99 15.12
N VAL A 445 24.29 -7.50 14.93
CA VAL A 445 24.50 -8.91 14.53
C VAL A 445 24.12 -9.81 15.68
N THR A 446 23.17 -10.72 15.46
CA THR A 446 22.60 -11.57 16.48
C THR A 446 22.97 -13.06 16.33
N ASN A 447 23.60 -13.43 15.22
CA ASN A 447 23.96 -14.83 14.97
C ASN A 447 25.33 -14.99 14.29
N ASN A 448 25.80 -16.23 14.19
CA ASN A 448 27.07 -16.57 13.56
C ASN A 448 27.11 -16.37 12.03
N GLU A 449 25.98 -16.01 11.41
CA GLU A 449 25.87 -15.75 9.97
C GLU A 449 26.00 -14.26 9.63
N GLY A 450 26.18 -13.40 10.65
CA GLY A 450 26.27 -11.95 10.49
C GLY A 450 24.96 -11.27 10.14
N LEU A 451 23.84 -11.93 10.41
CA LEU A 451 22.51 -11.38 10.18
C LEU A 451 22.10 -10.39 11.28
N PRO A 452 21.44 -9.29 10.93
CA PRO A 452 20.77 -8.46 11.92
C PRO A 452 19.59 -9.22 12.55
N ASP A 453 19.17 -8.76 13.75
CA ASP A 453 17.98 -9.30 14.41
C ASP A 453 16.77 -9.24 13.45
N ALA A 454 16.13 -10.39 13.21
CA ALA A 454 15.01 -10.52 12.26
C ALA A 454 13.80 -9.65 12.63
N LEU A 455 13.64 -9.33 13.92
CA LEU A 455 12.56 -8.44 14.41
C LEU A 455 12.96 -6.96 14.38
N SER A 456 14.22 -6.64 14.03
CA SER A 456 14.66 -5.26 13.87
C SER A 456 14.27 -4.71 12.49
N GLU A 457 14.25 -3.38 12.36
CA GLU A 457 14.06 -2.72 11.06
C GLU A 457 15.07 -3.22 10.01
N ALA A 458 16.34 -3.31 10.38
CA ALA A 458 17.39 -3.80 9.47
C ALA A 458 17.19 -5.26 9.05
N GLY A 459 16.70 -6.13 9.95
CA GLY A 459 16.40 -7.53 9.65
C GLY A 459 15.22 -7.68 8.69
N SER A 460 14.16 -6.94 8.92
CA SER A 460 12.99 -6.90 8.04
C SER A 460 13.37 -6.39 6.64
N ARG A 461 14.16 -5.32 6.56
CA ARG A 461 14.66 -4.76 5.29
C ARG A 461 15.57 -5.73 4.54
N LEU A 462 16.46 -6.43 5.24
CA LEU A 462 17.30 -7.44 4.62
C LEU A 462 16.49 -8.59 4.04
N ALA A 463 15.44 -9.06 4.73
CA ALA A 463 14.56 -10.11 4.23
C ALA A 463 13.85 -9.68 2.94
N ASN A 464 13.24 -8.49 2.93
CA ASN A 464 12.61 -7.92 1.74
C ASN A 464 13.61 -7.74 0.58
N PHE A 465 14.81 -7.27 0.89
CA PHE A 465 15.87 -7.08 -0.10
C PHE A 465 16.33 -8.39 -0.75
N LYS A 466 16.44 -9.47 0.02
CA LYS A 466 16.79 -10.80 -0.50
C LYS A 466 15.74 -11.34 -1.50
N GLU A 467 14.46 -11.07 -1.27
CA GLU A 467 13.41 -11.40 -2.22
C GLU A 467 13.57 -10.62 -3.52
N LYS A 468 13.85 -9.31 -3.45
CA LYS A 468 14.08 -8.45 -4.62
C LYS A 468 15.31 -8.86 -5.45
N ILE A 469 16.43 -9.17 -4.78
CA ILE A 469 17.65 -9.65 -5.47
C ILE A 469 17.36 -10.87 -6.35
N ALA A 470 16.57 -11.83 -5.87
CA ALA A 470 16.23 -13.01 -6.64
C ALA A 470 15.49 -12.64 -7.93
N VAL A 471 14.58 -11.67 -7.89
CA VAL A 471 13.89 -11.15 -9.08
C VAL A 471 14.87 -10.42 -10.00
N HIS A 472 15.76 -9.57 -9.47
CA HIS A 472 16.73 -8.82 -10.26
C HIS A 472 17.73 -9.72 -10.99
N ARG A 473 18.21 -10.78 -10.35
CA ARG A 473 19.10 -11.78 -10.99
C ARG A 473 18.46 -12.48 -12.20
N GLN A 474 17.16 -12.75 -12.11
CA GLN A 474 16.43 -13.38 -13.23
C GLN A 474 16.18 -12.41 -14.38
N ARG A 475 16.00 -11.13 -14.07
CA ARG A 475 15.44 -10.14 -14.98
C ARG A 475 16.50 -9.25 -15.64
N PHE A 476 17.56 -8.93 -14.93
CA PHE A 476 18.60 -8.00 -15.39
C PHE A 476 19.97 -8.69 -15.44
N HIS A 477 20.47 -8.88 -16.62
CA HIS A 477 21.78 -9.49 -16.88
C HIS A 477 22.82 -8.39 -17.06
N PHE A 478 23.47 -7.95 -15.98
CA PHE A 478 24.56 -6.97 -16.00
C PHE A 478 25.93 -7.61 -16.18
#